data_9ffea7fa81112fb15fb7df63e3242516
#
_entry.id   9ffea7fa81112fb15fb7df63e3242516
#
_cell.length_a   1.000
_cell.length_b   1.000
_cell.length_c   1.000
_cell.angle_alpha   90.00
_cell.angle_beta   90.00
_cell.angle_gamma   90.00
#
_symmetry.space_group_name_H-M   'P 1'
#
loop_
_entity.id
_entity.type
_entity.pdbx_description
1 polymer ?
#
loop_
_entity_poly.entity_id
_entity_poly.type
_entity_poly.pdbx_seq_one_letter_code
_entity_poly.pdbx_strand_id
1 'polypeptide(L)'
;MLQNRITEGLTFDDILLVPAYSDILPHEVSVQTRLTQHLDCNIPLLSAAMDTVTEHQVAISMAQEGGLGVIHKNMSLEEQAAQVDRVKRSESGMISDPITVEPEQPLKDALQLMERYRISGVPVTRGTELVLSLIHI
;
A
#
# COMPACT_ATOMS: atom_id res chain seq x y z
N MET A 1 33.21 27.97 -19.81
CA MET A 1 32.17 28.42 -18.83
C MET A 1 31.29 27.29 -18.25
N LEU A 2 31.46 26.03 -18.64
CA LEU A 2 30.72 24.88 -18.07
C LEU A 2 31.44 24.21 -16.89
N GLN A 3 32.76 24.36 -16.78
CA GLN A 3 33.58 23.68 -15.77
C GLN A 3 33.18 23.98 -14.31
N ASN A 4 32.59 25.14 -14.03
CA ASN A 4 32.17 25.53 -12.67
C ASN A 4 30.74 25.08 -12.30
N ARG A 5 30.05 24.30 -13.17
CA ARG A 5 28.68 23.77 -12.93
C ARG A 5 28.63 22.26 -12.79
N ILE A 6 29.77 21.59 -12.95
CA ILE A 6 29.84 20.13 -12.79
C ILE A 6 30.18 19.85 -11.33
N THR A 7 29.25 19.25 -10.62
CA THR A 7 29.45 18.76 -9.26
C THR A 7 29.81 17.28 -9.34
N GLU A 8 30.88 16.89 -8.65
CA GLU A 8 31.23 15.49 -8.49
C GLU A 8 30.18 14.81 -7.63
N GLY A 9 29.64 13.67 -8.09
CA GLY A 9 28.70 12.84 -7.37
C GLY A 9 29.24 11.41 -7.30
N LEU A 10 29.32 10.85 -6.10
CA LEU A 10 29.73 9.48 -5.87
C LEU A 10 28.54 8.54 -6.00
N THR A 11 28.76 7.36 -6.58
CA THR A 11 27.81 6.25 -6.62
C THR A 11 28.19 5.18 -5.60
N PHE A 12 27.33 4.21 -5.37
CA PHE A 12 27.64 3.07 -4.49
C PHE A 12 28.82 2.22 -4.99
N ASP A 13 29.14 2.28 -6.28
CA ASP A 13 30.30 1.61 -6.86
C ASP A 13 31.63 2.32 -6.49
N ASP A 14 31.55 3.58 -6.10
CA ASP A 14 32.71 4.41 -5.75
C ASP A 14 33.03 4.39 -4.26
N ILE A 15 32.14 3.85 -3.41
CA ILE A 15 32.28 3.93 -1.95
C ILE A 15 32.11 2.56 -1.28
N LEU A 16 32.74 2.42 -0.13
CA LEU A 16 32.55 1.29 0.79
C LEU A 16 32.17 1.80 2.17
N LEU A 17 31.27 1.11 2.84
CA LEU A 17 30.98 1.37 4.24
C LEU A 17 32.12 0.85 5.11
N VAL A 18 32.65 1.73 5.95
CA VAL A 18 33.69 1.37 6.92
C VAL A 18 33.04 0.65 8.10
N PRO A 19 33.44 -0.58 8.42
CA PRO A 19 32.93 -1.27 9.60
C PRO A 19 33.22 -0.48 10.87
N ALA A 20 32.23 -0.41 11.76
CA ALA A 20 32.36 0.19 13.09
C ALA A 20 32.10 -0.86 14.15
N TYR A 21 32.55 -0.57 15.39
CA TYR A 21 32.22 -1.41 16.52
C TYR A 21 30.69 -1.40 16.78
N SER A 22 30.15 -2.58 17.07
CA SER A 22 28.73 -2.74 17.47
C SER A 22 28.66 -3.79 18.59
N ASP A 23 27.88 -3.49 19.61
CA ASP A 23 27.52 -4.38 20.71
C ASP A 23 26.04 -4.85 20.62
N ILE A 24 25.39 -4.55 19.50
CA ILE A 24 23.99 -4.89 19.23
C ILE A 24 23.93 -6.14 18.34
N LEU A 25 23.09 -7.10 18.71
CA LEU A 25 22.84 -8.28 17.90
C LEU A 25 21.92 -7.96 16.71
N PRO A 26 22.04 -8.65 15.56
CA PRO A 26 21.25 -8.34 14.37
C PRO A 26 19.73 -8.31 14.58
N HIS A 27 19.18 -9.13 15.47
CA HIS A 27 17.76 -9.18 15.77
C HIS A 27 17.28 -8.05 16.71
N GLU A 28 18.21 -7.31 17.31
CA GLU A 28 17.92 -6.17 18.20
C GLU A 28 17.96 -4.83 17.43
N VAL A 29 18.40 -4.87 16.17
CA VAL A 29 18.53 -3.66 15.34
C VAL A 29 17.16 -3.15 14.94
N SER A 30 16.88 -1.86 15.23
CA SER A 30 15.74 -1.14 14.67
C SER A 30 16.18 -0.36 13.44
N VAL A 31 15.51 -0.59 12.32
CA VAL A 31 15.72 0.14 11.06
C VAL A 31 14.62 1.18 10.80
N GLN A 32 13.79 1.43 11.82
CA GLN A 32 12.75 2.45 11.74
C GLN A 32 13.36 3.80 11.38
N THR A 33 12.74 4.48 10.43
CA THR A 33 13.22 5.77 9.92
C THR A 33 12.10 6.76 9.75
N ARG A 34 12.42 8.03 9.98
CA ARG A 34 11.49 9.14 9.74
C ARG A 34 11.58 9.57 8.28
N LEU A 35 10.48 9.43 7.56
CA LEU A 35 10.39 9.84 6.17
C LEU A 35 10.00 11.32 6.02
N THR A 36 9.06 11.78 6.85
CA THR A 36 8.63 13.19 6.91
C THR A 36 8.41 13.59 8.37
N GLN A 37 8.02 14.84 8.61
CA GLN A 37 7.69 15.31 9.98
C GLN A 37 6.56 14.51 10.65
N HIS A 38 5.70 13.86 9.84
CA HIS A 38 4.50 13.17 10.31
C HIS A 38 4.38 11.72 9.85
N LEU A 39 5.43 11.19 9.21
CA LEU A 39 5.42 9.83 8.66
C LEU A 39 6.72 9.12 8.98
N ASP A 40 6.61 8.02 9.72
CA ASP A 40 7.68 7.09 10.01
C ASP A 40 7.44 5.79 9.23
N CYS A 41 8.53 5.13 8.81
CA CYS A 41 8.51 3.81 8.18
C CYS A 41 9.24 2.81 9.08
N ASN A 42 8.73 1.59 9.19
CA ASN A 42 9.36 0.53 9.95
C ASN A 42 10.64 0.02 9.28
N ILE A 43 10.69 0.09 7.95
CA ILE A 43 11.89 -0.17 7.15
C ILE A 43 12.14 1.02 6.20
N PRO A 44 13.41 1.40 5.92
CA PRO A 44 13.75 2.55 5.09
C PRO A 44 13.66 2.24 3.58
N LEU A 45 12.54 1.64 3.14
CA LEU A 45 12.32 1.28 1.74
C LEU A 45 11.11 2.02 1.18
N LEU A 46 11.31 2.64 0.03
CA LEU A 46 10.26 3.26 -0.78
C LEU A 46 10.28 2.66 -2.18
N SER A 47 9.11 2.36 -2.73
CA SER A 47 9.04 1.93 -4.14
C SER A 47 9.00 3.15 -5.07
N ALA A 48 9.58 3.00 -6.26
CA ALA A 48 9.60 4.05 -7.26
C ALA A 48 8.21 4.29 -7.86
N ALA A 49 7.86 5.57 -8.07
CA ALA A 49 6.61 5.99 -8.71
C ALA A 49 6.67 5.81 -10.24
N MET A 50 6.85 4.58 -10.70
CA MET A 50 6.96 4.20 -12.12
C MET A 50 5.83 3.25 -12.49
N ASP A 51 5.30 3.39 -13.70
CA ASP A 51 4.20 2.58 -14.25
C ASP A 51 4.52 1.09 -14.36
N THR A 52 5.79 0.75 -14.51
CA THR A 52 6.29 -0.63 -14.55
C THR A 52 6.70 -1.19 -13.19
N VAL A 53 6.59 -0.40 -12.11
CA VAL A 53 7.08 -0.77 -10.77
C VAL A 53 5.97 -0.76 -9.73
N THR A 54 5.29 0.37 -9.53
CA THR A 54 4.40 0.53 -8.37
C THR A 54 2.96 0.83 -8.77
N GLU A 55 2.15 -0.20 -8.69
CA GLU A 55 0.68 -0.14 -8.60
C GLU A 55 0.23 -0.68 -7.23
N HIS A 56 -1.10 -0.86 -7.05
CA HIS A 56 -1.66 -1.28 -5.76
C HIS A 56 -1.03 -2.55 -5.19
N GLN A 57 -0.69 -3.55 -6.00
CA GLN A 57 -0.11 -4.82 -5.51
C GLN A 57 1.24 -4.60 -4.83
N VAL A 58 2.16 -3.88 -5.50
CA VAL A 58 3.47 -3.57 -4.93
C VAL A 58 3.34 -2.63 -3.72
N ALA A 59 2.43 -1.64 -3.80
CA ALA A 59 2.18 -0.74 -2.67
C ALA A 59 1.65 -1.48 -1.44
N ILE A 60 0.78 -2.47 -1.61
CA ILE A 60 0.30 -3.35 -0.53
C ILE A 60 1.45 -4.15 0.07
N SER A 61 2.26 -4.81 -0.76
CA SER A 61 3.39 -5.60 -0.29
C SER A 61 4.41 -4.74 0.46
N MET A 62 4.71 -3.54 -0.05
CA MET A 62 5.60 -2.59 0.63
C MET A 62 5.05 -2.17 2.00
N ALA A 63 3.74 -1.88 2.09
CA ALA A 63 3.11 -1.51 3.34
C ALA A 63 3.13 -2.66 4.37
N GLN A 64 2.86 -3.89 3.93
CA GLN A 64 2.90 -5.09 4.78
C GLN A 64 4.29 -5.34 5.38
N GLU A 65 5.35 -5.03 4.64
CA GLU A 65 6.74 -5.14 5.10
C GLU A 65 7.20 -3.91 5.91
N GLY A 66 6.36 -2.89 6.05
CA GLY A 66 6.66 -1.69 6.83
C GLY A 66 7.36 -0.56 6.06
N GLY A 67 7.44 -0.68 4.73
CA GLY A 67 7.89 0.36 3.81
C GLY A 67 6.77 1.23 3.28
N LEU A 68 7.03 2.00 2.23
CA LEU A 68 6.04 2.87 1.58
C LEU A 68 6.00 2.65 0.08
N GLY A 69 4.80 2.38 -0.46
CA GLY A 69 4.54 2.34 -1.89
C GLY A 69 4.12 3.71 -2.45
N VAL A 70 4.75 4.14 -3.54
CA VAL A 70 4.37 5.39 -4.24
C VAL A 70 3.76 5.05 -5.58
N ILE A 71 2.44 5.22 -5.69
CA ILE A 71 1.70 4.92 -6.93
C ILE A 71 2.03 5.96 -7.99
N HIS A 72 2.30 5.50 -9.22
CA HIS A 72 2.67 6.37 -10.34
C HIS A 72 1.49 7.20 -10.84
N LYS A 73 1.80 8.24 -11.63
CA LYS A 73 0.82 9.18 -12.19
C LYS A 73 0.40 8.87 -13.64
N ASN A 74 0.96 7.83 -14.27
CA ASN A 74 0.68 7.52 -15.69
C ASN A 74 -0.64 6.74 -15.83
N MET A 75 -1.73 7.34 -15.35
CA MET A 75 -3.11 6.84 -15.40
C MET A 75 -4.08 8.00 -15.18
N SER A 76 -5.38 7.78 -15.37
CA SER A 76 -6.39 8.79 -15.06
C SER A 76 -6.50 9.05 -13.55
N LEU A 77 -7.11 10.16 -13.17
CA LEU A 77 -7.34 10.49 -11.76
C LEU A 77 -8.21 9.43 -11.07
N GLU A 78 -9.22 8.95 -11.78
CA GLU A 78 -10.15 7.93 -11.31
C GLU A 78 -9.44 6.58 -11.10
N GLU A 79 -8.56 6.19 -12.01
CA GLU A 79 -7.75 4.98 -11.89
C GLU A 79 -6.76 5.10 -10.74
N GLN A 80 -6.09 6.24 -10.57
CA GLN A 80 -5.16 6.44 -9.45
C GLN A 80 -5.89 6.40 -8.11
N ALA A 81 -7.06 7.04 -8.01
CA ALA A 81 -7.89 6.97 -6.83
C ALA A 81 -8.33 5.53 -6.51
N ALA A 82 -8.71 4.75 -7.53
CA ALA A 82 -9.05 3.34 -7.37
C ALA A 82 -7.85 2.47 -6.90
N GLN A 83 -6.64 2.78 -7.38
CA GLN A 83 -5.42 2.11 -6.90
C GLN A 83 -5.18 2.39 -5.40
N VAL A 84 -5.28 3.66 -5.00
CA VAL A 84 -5.13 4.07 -3.58
C VAL A 84 -6.20 3.42 -2.71
N ASP A 85 -7.47 3.42 -3.15
CA ASP A 85 -8.57 2.80 -2.42
C ASP A 85 -8.31 1.30 -2.16
N ARG A 86 -7.81 0.56 -3.15
CA ARG A 86 -7.42 -0.85 -2.99
C ARG A 86 -6.34 -1.03 -1.93
N VAL A 87 -5.31 -0.17 -1.91
CA VAL A 87 -4.25 -0.22 -0.90
C VAL A 87 -4.83 0.02 0.49
N LYS A 88 -5.64 1.08 0.64
CA LYS A 88 -6.26 1.43 1.94
C LYS A 88 -7.19 0.36 2.47
N ARG A 89 -7.95 -0.29 1.60
CA ARG A 89 -8.81 -1.42 1.99
C ARG A 89 -8.03 -2.67 2.38
N SER A 90 -6.84 -2.88 1.85
CA SER A 90 -6.01 -4.04 2.19
C SER A 90 -5.34 -3.92 3.57
N GLU A 91 -5.06 -2.69 4.02
CA GLU A 91 -4.40 -2.42 5.31
C GLU A 91 -5.33 -2.66 6.51
N SER A 92 -6.63 -2.53 6.31
CA SER A 92 -7.58 -2.71 7.39
C SER A 92 -8.04 -4.17 7.43
N GLY A 93 -7.57 -4.94 8.40
CA GLY A 93 -8.24 -6.18 8.81
C GLY A 93 -9.69 -5.93 9.27
N MET A 94 -10.07 -4.66 9.37
CA MET A 94 -11.42 -4.16 9.63
C MET A 94 -11.78 -3.19 8.50
N ILE A 95 -12.70 -3.58 7.63
CA ILE A 95 -13.22 -2.74 6.56
C ILE A 95 -14.14 -1.68 7.21
N SER A 96 -13.66 -0.45 7.31
CA SER A 96 -14.38 0.65 7.94
C SER A 96 -15.61 1.11 7.15
N ASP A 97 -15.63 0.85 5.84
CA ASP A 97 -16.74 1.15 4.93
C ASP A 97 -16.95 -0.05 3.98
N PRO A 98 -17.60 -1.12 4.47
CA PRO A 98 -17.80 -2.32 3.68
C PRO A 98 -18.79 -2.06 2.54
N ILE A 99 -18.55 -2.72 1.40
CA ILE A 99 -19.58 -2.82 0.37
C ILE A 99 -20.68 -3.70 0.92
N THR A 100 -21.88 -3.16 1.06
CA THR A 100 -23.03 -3.84 1.62
C THR A 100 -24.13 -4.01 0.57
N VAL A 101 -25.01 -4.97 0.81
CA VAL A 101 -26.26 -5.14 0.04
C VAL A 101 -27.45 -5.07 1.00
N GLU A 102 -28.60 -4.67 0.48
CA GLU A 102 -29.84 -4.69 1.25
C GLU A 102 -30.50 -6.08 1.20
N PRO A 103 -31.28 -6.48 2.22
CA PRO A 103 -31.92 -7.81 2.27
C PRO A 103 -32.86 -8.09 1.11
N GLU A 104 -33.43 -7.05 0.51
CA GLU A 104 -34.38 -7.13 -0.60
C GLU A 104 -33.70 -7.19 -1.98
N GLN A 105 -32.38 -6.99 -2.05
CA GLN A 105 -31.63 -7.06 -3.31
C GLN A 105 -31.50 -8.50 -3.80
N PRO A 106 -31.61 -8.74 -5.11
CA PRO A 106 -31.42 -10.06 -5.70
C PRO A 106 -30.01 -10.61 -5.43
N LEU A 107 -29.90 -11.90 -5.14
CA LEU A 107 -28.62 -12.57 -4.92
C LEU A 107 -27.65 -12.39 -6.10
N LYS A 108 -28.19 -12.29 -7.32
CA LYS A 108 -27.39 -12.03 -8.53
C LYS A 108 -26.61 -10.74 -8.45
N ASP A 109 -27.18 -9.67 -7.88
CA ASP A 109 -26.53 -8.38 -7.75
C ASP A 109 -25.41 -8.44 -6.71
N ALA A 110 -25.65 -9.16 -5.61
CA ALA A 110 -24.60 -9.43 -4.61
C ALA A 110 -23.41 -10.19 -5.22
N LEU A 111 -23.68 -11.23 -6.02
CA LEU A 111 -22.63 -11.99 -6.71
C LEU A 111 -21.85 -11.14 -7.71
N GLN A 112 -22.52 -10.25 -8.46
CA GLN A 112 -21.84 -9.32 -9.36
C GLN A 112 -20.95 -8.32 -8.61
N LEU A 113 -21.40 -7.84 -7.44
CA LEU A 113 -20.56 -6.99 -6.58
C LEU A 113 -19.33 -7.73 -6.08
N MET A 114 -19.51 -8.98 -5.62
CA MET A 114 -18.41 -9.82 -5.15
C MET A 114 -17.36 -10.07 -6.26
N GLU A 115 -17.82 -10.34 -7.48
CA GLU A 115 -16.94 -10.53 -8.65
C GLU A 115 -16.23 -9.23 -9.03
N ARG A 116 -16.97 -8.10 -9.12
CA ARG A 116 -16.44 -6.79 -9.48
C ARG A 116 -15.35 -6.32 -8.53
N TYR A 117 -15.58 -6.50 -7.23
CA TYR A 117 -14.65 -6.03 -6.17
C TYR A 117 -13.69 -7.12 -5.70
N ARG A 118 -13.78 -8.34 -6.25
CA ARG A 118 -12.96 -9.51 -5.88
C ARG A 118 -12.98 -9.80 -4.39
N ILE A 119 -14.15 -9.74 -3.79
CA ILE A 119 -14.39 -10.04 -2.38
C ILE A 119 -15.14 -11.36 -2.23
N SER A 120 -14.79 -12.12 -1.20
CA SER A 120 -15.40 -13.43 -0.92
C SER A 120 -16.67 -13.36 -0.05
N GLY A 121 -16.99 -12.18 0.47
CA GLY A 121 -18.15 -11.98 1.31
C GLY A 121 -18.68 -10.56 1.25
N VAL A 122 -19.99 -10.40 1.43
CA VAL A 122 -20.68 -9.11 1.47
C VAL A 122 -21.63 -9.11 2.67
N PRO A 123 -21.54 -8.10 3.56
CA PRO A 123 -22.51 -7.88 4.60
C PRO A 123 -23.86 -7.47 4.01
N VAL A 124 -24.94 -8.02 4.55
CA VAL A 124 -26.31 -7.61 4.25
C VAL A 124 -26.77 -6.70 5.39
N THR A 125 -27.07 -5.44 5.07
CA THR A 125 -27.42 -4.43 6.07
C THR A 125 -28.78 -3.81 5.79
N ARG A 126 -29.47 -3.41 6.88
CA ARG A 126 -30.63 -2.54 6.79
C ARG A 126 -30.26 -1.19 7.43
N GLY A 127 -29.93 -0.21 6.57
CA GLY A 127 -29.30 1.01 7.03
C GLY A 127 -27.89 0.73 7.63
N THR A 128 -27.70 1.00 8.91
CA THR A 128 -26.45 0.74 9.63
C THR A 128 -26.42 -0.59 10.38
N GLU A 129 -27.52 -1.33 10.40
CA GLU A 129 -27.66 -2.59 11.14
C GLU A 129 -27.28 -3.78 10.27
N LEU A 130 -26.35 -4.61 10.74
CA LEU A 130 -25.98 -5.85 10.09
C LEU A 130 -27.06 -6.92 10.33
N VAL A 131 -27.65 -7.42 9.24
CA VAL A 131 -28.69 -8.45 9.29
C VAL A 131 -28.11 -9.82 9.03
N LEU A 132 -27.17 -9.94 8.07
CA LEU A 132 -26.64 -11.21 7.58
C LEU A 132 -25.27 -10.94 6.92
N SER A 133 -24.46 -11.98 6.79
CA SER A 133 -23.25 -11.96 5.94
C SER A 133 -23.35 -13.04 4.88
N LEU A 134 -23.26 -12.64 3.61
CA LEU A 134 -23.14 -13.54 2.47
C LEU A 134 -21.67 -13.85 2.23
N ILE A 135 -21.32 -15.14 2.21
CA ILE A 135 -19.97 -15.61 1.90
C ILE A 135 -20.07 -16.53 0.70
N HIS A 136 -19.24 -16.29 -0.31
CA HIS A 136 -19.08 -17.20 -1.43
C HIS A 136 -18.17 -18.37 -0.99
N ILE A 137 -18.68 -19.56 -1.04
CA ILE A 137 -17.96 -20.81 -0.78
C ILE A 137 -17.48 -21.40 -2.11
#